data_2a2178a8bc1bd2779513908a783205cf
#
_entry.id   2a2178a8bc1bd2779513908a783205cf
#
_cell.length_a   1.000
_cell.length_b   1.000
_cell.length_c   1.000
_cell.angle_alpha   90.00
_cell.angle_beta   90.00
_cell.angle_gamma   90.00
#
_symmetry.space_group_name_H-M   'P 1'
#
loop_
_entity.id
_entity.type
_entity.pdbx_description
1 polymer ?
#
loop_
_entity_poly.entity_id
_entity_poly.type
_entity_poly.pdbx_seq_one_letter_code
_entity_poly.pdbx_strand_id
1 'polypeptide(L)'
;MAWKERWICASLLIATALLLAFGSTTGRDWVSVFSSEQTCPTLVIDAGHGGFDGGAVGSNGTTEQDINLNIARSLQALAQCFGYPAKMTRE
;
A
#
# COMPACT_ATOMS: atom_id res chain seq x y z
N MET A 1 5.68 -27.96 49.38
CA MET A 1 6.52 -27.63 48.24
C MET A 1 8.00 -27.76 48.62
N ALA A 2 8.71 -28.65 47.98
CA ALA A 2 10.14 -28.84 48.24
C ALA A 2 10.90 -27.57 47.80
N TRP A 3 11.97 -27.22 48.47
CA TRP A 3 12.72 -25.99 48.23
C TRP A 3 13.19 -25.87 46.77
N LYS A 4 13.52 -26.99 46.13
CA LYS A 4 13.89 -27.06 44.70
C LYS A 4 12.76 -26.57 43.77
N GLU A 5 11.50 -26.89 44.05
CA GLU A 5 10.36 -26.48 43.24
C GLU A 5 10.12 -24.96 43.29
N ARG A 6 10.39 -24.35 44.45
CA ARG A 6 10.27 -22.89 44.62
C ARG A 6 11.27 -22.13 43.79
N TRP A 7 12.50 -22.65 43.66
CA TRP A 7 13.51 -22.02 42.77
C TRP A 7 13.20 -22.19 41.30
N ILE A 8 12.63 -23.33 40.89
CA ILE A 8 12.19 -23.57 39.53
C ILE A 8 11.04 -22.62 39.15
N CYS A 9 10.06 -22.46 40.01
CA CYS A 9 8.96 -21.51 39.76
C CYS A 9 9.45 -20.05 39.71
N ALA A 10 10.37 -19.67 40.57
CA ALA A 10 10.95 -18.33 40.57
C ALA A 10 11.75 -18.05 39.28
N SER A 11 12.55 -19.02 38.83
CA SER A 11 13.33 -18.87 37.60
C SER A 11 12.44 -18.78 36.35
N LEU A 12 11.34 -19.54 36.29
CA LEU A 12 10.35 -19.47 35.24
C LEU A 12 9.65 -18.10 35.19
N LEU A 13 9.27 -17.56 36.33
CA LEU A 13 8.65 -16.23 36.41
C LEU A 13 9.60 -15.12 35.99
N ILE A 14 10.88 -15.20 36.34
CA ILE A 14 11.88 -14.23 35.89
C ILE A 14 12.12 -14.36 34.41
N ALA A 15 12.20 -15.56 33.84
CA ALA A 15 12.38 -15.79 32.42
C ALA A 15 11.19 -15.27 31.60
N THR A 16 9.95 -15.48 32.07
CA THR A 16 8.76 -14.95 31.39
C THR A 16 8.68 -13.42 31.50
N ALA A 17 9.05 -12.83 32.62
CA ALA A 17 9.10 -11.38 32.79
C ALA A 17 10.15 -10.74 31.87
N LEU A 18 11.32 -11.36 31.72
CA LEU A 18 12.36 -10.92 30.80
C LEU A 18 11.93 -11.04 29.32
N LEU A 19 11.25 -12.13 28.95
CA LEU A 19 10.70 -12.30 27.60
C LEU A 19 9.64 -11.26 27.27
N LEU A 20 8.77 -10.92 28.22
CA LEU A 20 7.76 -9.87 28.03
C LEU A 20 8.38 -8.47 27.97
N ALA A 21 9.41 -8.19 28.76
CA ALA A 21 10.14 -6.91 28.71
C ALA A 21 10.94 -6.74 27.44
N PHE A 22 11.57 -7.80 26.93
CA PHE A 22 12.31 -7.76 25.65
C PHE A 22 11.37 -7.72 24.45
N GLY A 23 10.25 -8.42 24.49
CA GLY A 23 9.24 -8.43 23.43
C GLY A 23 8.57 -7.07 23.21
N SER A 24 8.45 -6.26 24.28
CA SER A 24 7.83 -4.93 24.15
C SER A 24 8.73 -3.86 23.53
N THR A 25 10.04 -4.05 23.53
CA THR A 25 10.97 -3.08 22.91
C THR A 25 11.21 -3.35 21.43
N THR A 26 11.18 -4.61 20.99
CA THR A 26 11.38 -4.99 19.57
C THR A 26 10.14 -4.80 18.71
N GLY A 27 8.93 -4.84 19.28
CA GLY A 27 7.68 -4.69 18.52
C GLY A 27 7.39 -3.25 18.05
N ARG A 28 7.95 -2.24 18.70
CA ARG A 28 7.69 -0.83 18.38
C ARG A 28 8.43 -0.34 17.15
N ASP A 29 9.63 -0.84 16.92
CA ASP A 29 10.47 -0.40 15.80
C ASP A 29 9.99 -1.01 14.47
N TRP A 30 9.41 -2.21 14.49
CA TRP A 30 8.83 -2.85 13.29
C TRP A 30 7.55 -2.14 12.83
N VAL A 31 6.73 -1.63 13.75
CA VAL A 31 5.50 -0.90 13.42
C VAL A 31 5.82 0.46 12.82
N SER A 32 6.90 1.12 13.26
CA SER A 32 7.29 2.42 12.69
C SER A 32 7.87 2.31 11.28
N VAL A 33 8.45 1.17 10.90
CA VAL A 33 8.90 0.93 9.51
C VAL A 33 7.72 0.79 8.55
N PHE A 34 6.58 0.23 9.03
CA PHE A 34 5.34 0.14 8.24
C PHE A 34 4.45 1.36 8.39
N SER A 35 4.70 2.22 9.38
CA SER A 35 3.95 3.45 9.67
C SER A 35 4.70 4.71 9.23
N SER A 36 5.77 4.60 8.47
CA SER A 36 6.28 5.78 7.79
C SER A 36 5.13 6.30 6.93
N GLU A 37 4.63 7.49 7.20
CA GLU A 37 3.77 8.23 6.29
C GLU A 37 4.55 8.38 4.97
N GLN A 38 4.52 7.33 4.18
CA GLN A 38 4.89 7.42 2.79
C GLN A 38 3.81 8.29 2.18
N THR A 39 4.07 9.57 2.06
CA THR A 39 3.29 10.43 1.19
C THR A 39 3.45 9.88 -0.23
N CYS A 40 2.57 8.95 -0.61
CA CYS A 40 2.55 8.45 -1.97
C CYS A 40 2.29 9.64 -2.89
N PRO A 41 3.17 9.93 -3.84
CA PRO A 41 2.93 10.99 -4.80
C PRO A 41 1.64 10.69 -5.57
N THR A 42 0.85 11.72 -5.83
CA THR A 42 -0.34 11.57 -6.67
C THR A 42 0.08 11.32 -8.12
N LEU A 43 -0.37 10.21 -8.68
CA LEU A 43 -0.19 9.91 -10.10
C LEU A 43 -1.17 10.76 -10.91
N VAL A 44 -0.66 11.53 -11.84
CA VAL A 44 -1.48 12.25 -12.83
C VAL A 44 -1.45 11.49 -14.15
N ILE A 45 -2.62 11.11 -14.64
CA ILE A 45 -2.78 10.33 -15.88
C ILE A 45 -3.38 11.25 -16.93
N ASP A 46 -2.62 11.49 -17.99
CA ASP A 46 -3.04 12.30 -19.14
C ASP A 46 -3.36 11.39 -20.32
N ALA A 47 -4.65 11.24 -20.62
CA ALA A 47 -5.10 10.48 -21.76
C ALA A 47 -4.94 11.31 -23.03
N GLY A 48 -4.05 10.90 -23.93
CA GLY A 48 -3.77 11.57 -25.19
C GLY A 48 -5.00 11.77 -26.06
N HIS A 49 -5.00 12.82 -26.86
CA HIS A 49 -6.13 13.32 -27.65
C HIS A 49 -7.32 13.73 -26.76
N GLY A 50 -8.40 14.23 -27.35
CA GLY A 50 -9.61 14.60 -26.62
C GLY A 50 -10.30 15.83 -27.18
N GLY A 51 -11.55 16.04 -26.81
CA GLY A 51 -12.37 17.13 -27.34
C GLY A 51 -12.54 17.05 -28.85
N PHE A 52 -12.07 18.05 -29.58
CA PHE A 52 -12.14 18.09 -31.03
C PHE A 52 -11.07 17.25 -31.74
N ASP A 53 -10.02 16.88 -31.02
CA ASP A 53 -8.95 16.03 -31.54
C ASP A 53 -9.24 14.56 -31.17
N GLY A 54 -9.81 13.85 -32.13
CA GLY A 54 -10.10 12.42 -31.99
C GLY A 54 -8.88 11.51 -32.20
N GLY A 55 -7.81 12.04 -32.75
CA GLY A 55 -6.68 11.26 -33.25
C GLY A 55 -7.06 10.39 -34.44
N ALA A 56 -6.37 9.27 -34.62
CA ALA A 56 -6.66 8.33 -35.71
C ALA A 56 -8.05 7.67 -35.53
N VAL A 57 -8.69 7.36 -36.62
CA VAL A 57 -10.00 6.67 -36.66
C VAL A 57 -9.83 5.31 -37.31
N GLY A 58 -10.21 4.26 -36.57
CA GLY A 58 -10.19 2.90 -37.09
C GLY A 58 -11.29 2.66 -38.12
N SER A 59 -11.17 1.58 -38.88
CA SER A 59 -12.14 1.18 -39.90
C SER A 59 -13.55 0.92 -39.36
N ASN A 60 -13.65 0.62 -38.06
CA ASN A 60 -14.90 0.40 -37.33
C ASN A 60 -15.46 1.67 -36.68
N GLY A 61 -14.85 2.85 -36.91
CA GLY A 61 -15.25 4.13 -36.33
C GLY A 61 -14.70 4.39 -34.90
N THR A 62 -13.93 3.51 -34.34
CA THR A 62 -13.28 3.72 -33.04
C THR A 62 -12.22 4.79 -33.14
N THR A 63 -12.21 5.77 -32.27
CA THR A 63 -11.22 6.85 -32.27
C THR A 63 -10.06 6.55 -31.32
N GLU A 64 -8.89 7.08 -31.60
CA GLU A 64 -7.72 6.96 -30.74
C GLU A 64 -7.98 7.58 -29.36
N GLN A 65 -8.70 8.71 -29.30
CA GLN A 65 -9.06 9.34 -28.04
C GLN A 65 -9.87 8.42 -27.12
N ASP A 66 -10.78 7.58 -27.67
CA ASP A 66 -11.60 6.65 -26.88
C ASP A 66 -10.75 5.50 -26.34
N ILE A 67 -9.83 5.00 -27.15
CA ILE A 67 -8.89 3.96 -26.73
C ILE A 67 -7.99 4.50 -25.61
N ASN A 68 -7.40 5.68 -25.77
CA ASN A 68 -6.54 6.29 -24.77
C ASN A 68 -7.27 6.55 -23.47
N LEU A 69 -8.52 7.00 -23.53
CA LEU A 69 -9.34 7.23 -22.34
C LEU A 69 -9.63 5.92 -21.60
N ASN A 70 -9.95 4.85 -22.31
CA ASN A 70 -10.21 3.55 -21.71
C ASN A 70 -8.96 2.96 -21.05
N ILE A 71 -7.80 3.10 -21.68
CA ILE A 71 -6.51 2.70 -21.11
C ILE A 71 -6.21 3.51 -19.85
N ALA A 72 -6.39 4.83 -19.89
CA ALA A 72 -6.15 5.72 -18.76
C ALA A 72 -7.05 5.39 -17.56
N ARG A 73 -8.33 5.09 -17.78
CA ARG A 73 -9.26 4.66 -16.74
C ARG A 73 -8.83 3.33 -16.11
N SER A 74 -8.37 2.38 -16.92
CA SER A 74 -7.86 1.10 -16.43
C SER A 74 -6.61 1.29 -15.58
N LEU A 75 -5.71 2.17 -16.00
CA LEU A 75 -4.50 2.52 -15.25
C LEU A 75 -4.84 3.21 -13.94
N GLN A 76 -5.81 4.13 -13.93
CA GLN A 76 -6.28 4.79 -12.71
C GLN A 76 -6.81 3.76 -11.70
N ALA A 77 -7.67 2.85 -12.15
CA ALA A 77 -8.23 1.81 -11.29
C ALA A 77 -7.13 0.90 -10.72
N LEU A 78 -6.15 0.52 -11.54
CA LEU A 78 -5.03 -0.29 -11.13
C LEU A 78 -4.16 0.42 -10.10
N ALA A 79 -3.80 1.68 -10.33
CA ALA A 79 -3.02 2.49 -9.41
C ALA A 79 -3.72 2.60 -8.03
N GLN A 80 -5.03 2.85 -8.02
CA GLN A 80 -5.83 2.92 -6.80
C GLN A 80 -5.87 1.58 -6.06
N CYS A 81 -5.95 0.46 -6.78
CA CYS A 81 -5.85 -0.88 -6.19
C CYS A 81 -4.52 -1.10 -5.43
N PHE A 82 -3.43 -0.53 -5.94
CA PHE A 82 -2.12 -0.59 -5.30
C PHE A 82 -1.90 0.51 -4.24
N GLY A 83 -2.93 1.29 -3.92
CA GLY A 83 -2.86 2.34 -2.90
C GLY A 83 -2.23 3.65 -3.36
N TYR A 84 -2.04 3.84 -4.68
CA TYR A 84 -1.56 5.11 -5.22
C TYR A 84 -2.74 6.03 -5.54
N PRO A 85 -2.79 7.25 -4.99
CA PRO A 85 -3.78 8.23 -5.41
C PRO A 85 -3.54 8.60 -6.87
N ALA A 86 -4.56 8.49 -7.70
CA ALA A 86 -4.48 8.76 -9.14
C ALA A 86 -5.59 9.71 -9.58
N LYS A 87 -5.22 10.69 -10.39
CA LYS A 87 -6.13 11.67 -11.00
C LYS A 87 -5.96 11.66 -12.51
N MET A 88 -7.07 11.80 -13.23
CA MET A 88 -7.07 11.96 -14.67
C MET A 88 -7.19 13.42 -15.06
N THR A 89 -6.62 13.81 -16.19
CA THR A 89 -6.72 15.17 -16.74
C THR A 89 -8.06 15.40 -17.45
N ARG A 90 -8.70 14.32 -17.93
CA ARG A 90 -10.06 14.34 -18.51
C ARG A 90 -10.79 13.03 -18.21
N GLU A 91 -12.11 13.05 -18.29
CA GLU A 91 -13.03 11.93 -18.07
C GLU A 91 -13.81 11.56 -19.34
#